data_65231d1a7300526444f491df17d59845
#
_entry.id   65231d1a7300526444f491df17d59845
#
_cell.length_a   1.000
_cell.length_b   1.000
_cell.length_c   1.000
_cell.angle_alpha   90.00
_cell.angle_beta   90.00
_cell.angle_gamma   90.00
#
_symmetry.space_group_name_H-M   'P 1'
#
loop_
_entity.id
_entity.type
_entity.pdbx_description
1 polymer ?
#
loop_
_entity_poly.entity_id
_entity_poly.type
_entity_poly.pdbx_seq_one_letter_code
_entity_poly.pdbx_strand_id
1 'polypeptide(L)'
;MAVRMRLARVGSKKNPIYRVVVADARSPRDGRFIEIVGRYNPQTDPSTIQFDEDKVKDWLSKGVQPSDAVARLLKAAGVGGG
;
A
#
# COMPACT_ATOMS: atom_id res chain seq x y z
N MET A 1 2.20 -9.47 16.59
CA MET A 1 1.15 -9.36 15.58
C MET A 1 1.79 -9.29 14.20
N ALA A 2 1.27 -10.08 13.28
CA ALA A 2 1.76 -10.04 11.90
C ALA A 2 0.98 -8.98 11.13
N VAL A 3 1.50 -7.77 11.10
CA VAL A 3 0.89 -6.66 10.38
C VAL A 3 1.70 -6.44 9.11
N ARG A 4 1.01 -6.29 7.99
CA ARG A 4 1.63 -6.09 6.68
C ARG A 4 1.01 -4.94 5.93
N MET A 5 1.82 -4.33 5.08
CA MET A 5 1.38 -3.30 4.15
C MET A 5 1.12 -3.96 2.81
N ARG A 6 -0.08 -3.80 2.27
CA ARG A 6 -0.47 -4.49 1.04
C ARG A 6 -1.38 -3.63 0.18
N LEU A 7 -1.55 -4.03 -1.08
CA LEU A 7 -2.50 -3.38 -1.98
C LEU A 7 -3.89 -3.94 -1.78
N ALA A 8 -4.86 -3.04 -1.67
CA ALA A 8 -6.27 -3.40 -1.67
C ALA A 8 -6.91 -2.82 -2.92
N ARG A 9 -7.61 -3.66 -3.67
CA ARG A 9 -8.29 -3.23 -4.88
C ARG A 9 -9.57 -2.49 -4.53
N VAL A 10 -9.73 -1.30 -5.11
CA VAL A 10 -10.96 -0.51 -5.00
C VAL A 10 -11.36 -0.06 -6.40
N GLY A 11 -12.61 0.32 -6.57
CA GLY A 11 -13.10 0.76 -7.86
C GLY A 11 -13.81 -0.36 -8.62
N SER A 12 -14.17 -0.08 -9.87
CA SER A 12 -14.93 -1.01 -10.70
C SER A 12 -14.01 -2.01 -11.42
N LYS A 13 -14.59 -3.03 -12.01
CA LYS A 13 -13.84 -4.00 -12.81
C LYS A 13 -13.12 -3.36 -13.98
N LYS A 14 -13.70 -2.31 -14.56
CA LYS A 14 -13.13 -1.61 -15.70
C LYS A 14 -12.09 -0.57 -15.32
N ASN A 15 -12.12 -0.10 -14.06
CA ASN A 15 -11.22 0.92 -13.57
C ASN A 15 -10.63 0.49 -12.23
N PRO A 16 -9.73 -0.50 -12.23
CA PRO A 16 -9.11 -0.94 -10.98
C PRO A 16 -8.20 0.14 -10.44
N ILE A 17 -8.50 0.57 -9.23
CA ILE A 17 -7.67 1.49 -8.47
C ILE A 17 -7.24 0.74 -7.21
N TYR A 18 -6.01 0.95 -6.77
CA TYR A 18 -5.48 0.26 -5.61
C TYR A 18 -5.16 1.26 -4.50
N ARG A 19 -5.36 0.83 -3.28
CA ARG A 19 -4.92 1.55 -2.09
C ARG A 19 -3.87 0.74 -1.38
N VAL A 20 -2.86 1.41 -0.87
CA VAL A 20 -1.85 0.76 -0.03
C VAL A 20 -2.37 0.84 1.40
N VAL A 21 -2.62 -0.31 2.00
CA VAL A 21 -3.22 -0.38 3.32
C VAL A 21 -2.32 -1.18 4.26
N VAL A 22 -2.41 -0.83 5.54
CA VAL A 22 -1.79 -1.61 6.62
C VAL A 22 -2.89 -2.48 7.22
N ALA A 23 -2.67 -3.78 7.25
CA ALA A 23 -3.66 -4.72 7.74
C ALA A 23 -2.99 -5.91 8.41
N ASP A 24 -3.75 -6.57 9.29
CA ASP A 24 -3.30 -7.81 9.88
C ASP A 24 -3.19 -8.89 8.79
N ALA A 25 -2.07 -9.60 8.78
CA ALA A 25 -1.81 -10.66 7.79
C ALA A 25 -2.85 -11.78 7.84
N ARG A 26 -3.54 -11.93 8.95
CA ARG A 26 -4.59 -12.93 9.12
C ARG A 26 -5.92 -12.49 8.56
N SER A 27 -6.09 -11.18 8.32
CA SER A 27 -7.35 -10.66 7.79
C SER A 27 -7.54 -11.11 6.35
N PRO A 28 -8.79 -11.40 5.93
CA PRO A 28 -9.07 -11.69 4.54
C PRO A 28 -8.66 -10.54 3.64
N ARG A 29 -8.40 -10.87 2.37
CA ARG A 29 -7.99 -9.89 1.37
C ARG A 29 -8.94 -8.69 1.31
N ASP A 30 -10.24 -8.93 1.45
CA ASP A 30 -11.28 -7.89 1.42
C ASP A 30 -11.71 -7.51 2.84
N GLY A 31 -10.94 -7.92 3.84
CA GLY A 31 -11.24 -7.63 5.22
C GLY A 31 -10.83 -6.24 5.66
N ARG A 32 -11.00 -6.01 6.95
CA ARG A 32 -10.69 -4.73 7.55
C ARG A 32 -9.20 -4.44 7.50
N PHE A 33 -8.88 -3.20 7.26
CA PHE A 33 -7.51 -2.71 7.34
C PHE A 33 -7.39 -1.72 8.51
N ILE A 34 -6.15 -1.53 8.96
CA ILE A 34 -5.85 -0.62 10.08
C ILE A 34 -5.79 0.82 9.58
N GLU A 35 -5.09 1.05 8.48
CA GLU A 35 -4.91 2.39 7.96
C GLU A 35 -4.59 2.37 6.47
N ILE A 36 -4.98 3.42 5.77
CA ILE A 36 -4.62 3.64 4.38
C ILE A 36 -3.41 4.56 4.36
N VAL A 37 -2.34 4.13 3.69
CA VAL A 37 -1.08 4.88 3.65
C VAL A 37 -0.68 5.31 2.24
N GLY A 38 -1.46 4.96 1.23
CA GLY A 38 -1.14 5.36 -0.13
C GLY A 38 -2.21 4.98 -1.13
N ARG A 39 -1.98 5.43 -2.37
CA ARG A 39 -2.87 5.17 -3.50
C ARG A 39 -2.04 4.84 -4.72
N TYR A 40 -2.54 3.92 -5.54
CA TYR A 40 -1.92 3.57 -6.80
C TYR A 40 -2.98 3.46 -7.88
N ASN A 41 -2.82 4.23 -8.95
CA ASN A 41 -3.70 4.17 -10.10
C ASN A 41 -2.86 3.82 -11.33
N PRO A 42 -2.94 2.57 -11.82
CA PRO A 42 -2.15 2.15 -12.98
C PRO A 42 -2.73 2.63 -14.31
N GLN A 43 -3.91 3.22 -14.31
CA GLN A 43 -4.57 3.62 -15.54
C GLN A 43 -4.14 4.98 -16.07
N THR A 44 -3.57 5.82 -15.19
CA THR A 44 -3.02 7.09 -15.64
C THR A 44 -1.68 6.87 -16.33
N ASP A 45 -1.32 7.74 -17.24
CA ASP A 45 -0.04 7.68 -17.94
C ASP A 45 0.72 8.99 -17.68
N PRO A 46 1.78 8.99 -16.86
CA PRO A 46 2.31 7.84 -16.13
C PRO A 46 1.41 7.41 -14.97
N SER A 47 1.59 6.18 -14.50
CA SER A 47 0.82 5.67 -13.35
C SER A 47 0.99 6.58 -12.15
N THR A 48 -0.14 6.87 -11.48
CA THR A 48 -0.12 7.72 -10.30
C THR A 48 0.17 6.88 -9.06
N ILE A 49 1.23 7.24 -8.34
CA ILE A 49 1.60 6.60 -7.08
C ILE A 49 1.72 7.72 -6.05
N GLN A 50 0.92 7.65 -5.00
CA GLN A 50 0.97 8.62 -3.91
C GLN A 50 1.04 7.88 -2.59
N PHE A 51 1.96 8.30 -1.73
CA PHE A 51 2.10 7.77 -0.39
C PHE A 51 2.07 8.90 0.62
N ASP A 52 1.47 8.60 1.79
CA ASP A 52 1.66 9.43 2.97
C ASP A 52 2.99 9.00 3.60
N GLU A 53 4.05 9.73 3.27
CA GLU A 53 5.39 9.36 3.68
C GLU A 53 5.54 9.22 5.18
N ASP A 54 4.93 10.13 5.94
CA ASP A 54 5.03 10.10 7.40
C ASP A 54 4.41 8.82 7.96
N LYS A 55 3.25 8.43 7.45
CA LYS A 55 2.59 7.20 7.88
C LYS A 55 3.37 5.96 7.46
N VAL A 56 3.86 5.95 6.22
CA VAL A 56 4.66 4.82 5.73
C VAL A 56 5.91 4.64 6.57
N LYS A 57 6.65 5.71 6.83
CA LYS A 57 7.86 5.66 7.64
C LYS A 57 7.56 5.21 9.07
N ASP A 58 6.48 5.71 9.66
CA ASP A 58 6.06 5.33 10.99
C ASP A 58 5.78 3.83 11.09
N TRP A 59 4.99 3.30 10.15
CA TRP A 59 4.67 1.88 10.12
C TRP A 59 5.90 1.02 9.87
N LEU A 60 6.78 1.43 8.95
CA LEU A 60 8.02 0.70 8.68
C LEU A 60 8.92 0.67 9.92
N SER A 61 8.97 1.77 10.67
CA SER A 61 9.76 1.82 11.91
C SER A 61 9.22 0.88 12.98
N LYS A 62 7.93 0.55 12.91
CA LYS A 62 7.31 -0.41 13.82
C LYS A 62 7.48 -1.86 13.39
N GLY A 63 8.19 -2.10 12.29
CA GLY A 63 8.45 -3.45 11.81
C GLY A 63 7.42 -4.00 10.84
N VAL A 64 6.52 -3.17 10.34
CA VAL A 64 5.55 -3.59 9.33
C VAL A 64 6.28 -3.90 8.04
N GLN A 65 5.99 -5.07 7.45
CA GLN A 65 6.63 -5.47 6.20
C GLN A 65 5.72 -5.20 5.01
N PRO A 66 6.22 -4.53 3.97
CA PRO A 66 5.45 -4.35 2.74
C PRO A 66 5.42 -5.65 1.94
N SER A 67 4.31 -5.90 1.24
CA SER A 67 4.25 -6.98 0.26
C SER A 67 5.20 -6.66 -0.89
N ASP A 68 5.50 -7.66 -1.72
CA ASP A 68 6.39 -7.47 -2.86
C ASP A 68 5.90 -6.35 -3.79
N ALA A 69 4.60 -6.31 -4.04
CA ALA A 69 4.00 -5.27 -4.87
C ALA A 69 4.18 -3.88 -4.24
N VAL A 70 3.91 -3.76 -2.94
CA VAL A 70 4.07 -2.49 -2.24
C VAL A 70 5.53 -2.08 -2.18
N ALA A 71 6.43 -3.02 -1.93
CA ALA A 71 7.86 -2.74 -1.90
C ALA A 71 8.35 -2.15 -3.23
N ARG A 72 7.86 -2.68 -4.34
CA ARG A 72 8.18 -2.14 -5.66
C ARG A 72 7.67 -0.72 -5.85
N LEU A 73 6.44 -0.47 -5.41
CA LEU A 73 5.85 0.87 -5.50
C LEU A 73 6.59 1.87 -4.62
N LEU A 74 6.96 1.48 -3.41
CA LEU A 74 7.74 2.34 -2.51
C LEU A 74 9.08 2.70 -3.13
N LYS A 75 9.75 1.74 -3.73
CA LYS A 75 11.02 1.96 -4.39
C LYS A 75 10.86 2.91 -5.59
N ALA A 76 9.83 2.70 -6.39
CA ALA A 76 9.55 3.54 -7.55
C ALA A 76 9.22 4.98 -7.14
N ALA A 77 8.56 5.16 -6.01
CA ALA A 77 8.21 6.48 -5.49
C ALA A 77 9.32 7.13 -4.67
N GLY A 78 10.40 6.40 -4.38
CA GLY A 78 11.49 6.92 -3.57
C GLY A 78 11.16 7.05 -2.09
N VAL A 79 10.17 6.30 -1.62
CA VAL A 79 9.73 6.35 -0.23
C VAL A 79 10.30 5.14 0.52
N GLY A 80 10.50 5.31 1.82
CA GLY A 80 10.92 4.21 2.66
C GLY A 80 12.44 4.03 2.77
N GLY A 81 13.18 5.01 2.37
CA GLY A 81 14.61 5.07 2.62
C GLY A 81 15.39 4.00 1.89
N GLY A 82 14.94 3.65 0.78
CA GLY A 82 15.61 2.61 -0.01
C GLY A 82 17.08 2.79 -0.10
#